data_77148ad8461f713a5ae8b95c22bc4471
#
_entry.id   77148ad8461f713a5ae8b95c22bc4471
#
_cell.length_a   1.000
_cell.length_b   1.000
_cell.length_c   1.000
_cell.angle_alpha   90.00
_cell.angle_beta   90.00
_cell.angle_gamma   90.00
#
_symmetry.space_group_name_H-M   'P 1'
#
loop_
_entity.id
_entity.type
_entity.pdbx_description
1 polymer ?
#
loop_
_entity_poly.entity_id
_entity_poly.type
_entity_poly.pdbx_seq_one_letter_code
_entity_poly.pdbx_strand_id
1 'polypeptide(L)'
;QPVVAILAESAENALTASELVEVEYEELASVGTIQDAEKESAPAIWEGAPGNLLIQMEHGDAAKTDKIFAEADHVTELELSNSRLVGNAMEPRASVCRRDPEQDRLILHAGHQAPTGLQESLCKDIFGWSTDKLRILVGHLGGGFGIRAETYPEEIVTVYAAHKQSRPVKWNGDRTQEFYGTVHGRDQLSTASLACSKDGKIEALRIVTRSN
;
A
#
# COMPACT_ATOMS: atom_id res chain seq x y z
N GLN A 1 11.65 4.02 -0.58
CA GLN A 1 12.05 2.60 -0.69
C GLN A 1 13.10 2.28 0.38
N PRO A 2 13.13 1.05 0.94
CA PRO A 2 14.18 0.63 1.86
C PRO A 2 15.54 0.66 1.17
N VAL A 3 16.54 1.18 1.89
CA VAL A 3 17.92 1.32 1.36
C VAL A 3 18.82 0.25 1.95
N VAL A 4 18.68 -0.04 3.25
CA VAL A 4 19.50 -0.99 3.96
C VAL A 4 18.69 -1.74 5.02
N ALA A 5 19.05 -2.98 5.27
CA ALA A 5 18.55 -3.76 6.39
C ALA A 5 19.73 -4.19 7.28
N ILE A 6 19.57 -4.02 8.58
CA ILE A 6 20.60 -4.32 9.57
C ILE A 6 20.11 -5.45 10.46
N LEU A 7 20.91 -6.49 10.56
CA LEU A 7 20.69 -7.63 11.45
C LEU A 7 21.76 -7.64 12.52
N ALA A 8 21.35 -7.65 13.79
CA ALA A 8 22.24 -7.70 14.93
C ALA A 8 21.72 -8.66 16.01
N GLU A 9 22.51 -8.93 17.02
CA GLU A 9 22.16 -9.83 18.13
C GLU A 9 21.13 -9.22 19.09
N SER A 10 20.99 -7.89 19.07
CA SER A 10 19.99 -7.15 19.84
C SER A 10 19.44 -5.98 19.05
N ALA A 11 18.24 -5.51 19.43
CA ALA A 11 17.63 -4.32 18.83
C ALA A 11 18.49 -3.06 19.05
N GLU A 12 19.13 -2.94 20.22
CA GLU A 12 20.04 -1.84 20.56
C GLU A 12 21.25 -1.82 19.62
N ASN A 13 21.89 -2.96 19.40
CA ASN A 13 23.02 -3.07 18.48
C ASN A 13 22.61 -2.78 17.03
N ALA A 14 21.40 -3.20 16.63
CA ALA A 14 20.89 -2.89 15.31
C ALA A 14 20.65 -1.38 15.13
N LEU A 15 20.10 -0.72 16.15
CA LEU A 15 19.89 0.73 16.15
C LEU A 15 21.22 1.49 16.09
N THR A 16 22.17 1.16 16.95
CA THR A 16 23.51 1.77 16.96
C THR A 16 24.21 1.58 15.60
N ALA A 17 24.10 0.39 15.01
CA ALA A 17 24.67 0.13 13.69
C ALA A 17 23.97 0.94 12.58
N SER A 18 22.67 1.23 12.72
CA SER A 18 21.93 2.05 11.75
C SER A 18 22.39 3.52 11.74
N GLU A 19 22.86 4.03 12.88
CA GLU A 19 23.40 5.39 12.99
C GLU A 19 24.77 5.55 12.27
N LEU A 20 25.43 4.44 11.98
CA LEU A 20 26.71 4.43 11.23
C LEU A 20 26.50 4.32 9.70
N VAL A 21 25.28 4.18 9.23
CA VAL A 21 24.99 4.10 7.81
C VAL A 21 24.93 5.51 7.24
N GLU A 22 25.85 5.81 6.35
CA GLU A 22 25.86 7.04 5.58
C GLU A 22 25.20 6.79 4.22
N VAL A 23 24.25 7.64 3.83
CA VAL A 23 23.56 7.56 2.56
C VAL A 23 23.69 8.91 1.85
N GLU A 24 24.31 8.90 0.69
CA GLU A 24 24.33 10.06 -0.20
C GLU A 24 23.12 10.04 -1.12
N TYR A 25 22.36 11.13 -1.16
CA TYR A 25 21.16 11.26 -1.99
C TYR A 25 21.38 12.30 -3.09
N GLU A 26 21.01 11.93 -4.30
CA GLU A 26 20.79 12.86 -5.40
C GLU A 26 19.29 13.18 -5.45
N GLU A 27 18.94 14.46 -5.23
CA GLU A 27 17.54 14.89 -5.25
C GLU A 27 17.02 14.96 -6.69
N LEU A 28 15.93 14.28 -6.95
CA LEU A 28 15.21 14.32 -8.22
C LEU A 28 13.94 15.17 -8.10
N ALA A 29 13.43 15.64 -9.24
CA ALA A 29 12.13 16.30 -9.28
C ALA A 29 11.05 15.36 -8.76
N SER A 30 10.19 15.85 -7.87
CA SER A 30 9.19 15.05 -7.20
C SER A 30 7.76 15.50 -7.53
N VAL A 31 6.82 14.58 -7.34
CA VAL A 31 5.37 14.83 -7.47
C VAL A 31 4.73 14.50 -6.13
N GLY A 32 4.06 15.47 -5.53
CA GLY A 32 3.50 15.34 -4.19
C GLY A 32 1.98 15.19 -4.13
N THR A 33 1.28 15.57 -5.19
CA THR A 33 -0.19 15.55 -5.24
C THR A 33 -0.71 14.97 -6.57
N ILE A 34 -1.97 14.55 -6.58
CA ILE A 34 -2.63 14.09 -7.82
C ILE A 34 -2.63 15.22 -8.87
N GLN A 35 -2.94 16.46 -8.45
CA GLN A 35 -2.96 17.61 -9.35
C GLN A 35 -1.56 17.92 -9.94
N ASP A 36 -0.50 17.70 -9.17
CA ASP A 36 0.86 17.87 -9.67
C ASP A 36 1.24 16.76 -10.64
N ALA A 37 0.77 15.55 -10.41
CA ALA A 37 1.02 14.40 -11.28
C ALA A 37 0.40 14.56 -12.68
N GLU A 38 -0.73 15.27 -12.78
CA GLU A 38 -1.47 15.49 -14.02
C GLU A 38 -0.94 16.66 -14.87
N LYS A 39 -0.01 17.47 -14.35
CA LYS A 39 0.58 18.55 -15.12
C LYS A 39 1.40 18.00 -16.29
N GLU A 40 1.28 18.63 -17.46
CA GLU A 40 2.08 18.26 -18.64
C GLU A 40 3.60 18.32 -18.37
N SER A 41 4.01 19.21 -17.46
CA SER A 41 5.40 19.37 -17.03
C SER A 41 5.82 18.44 -15.90
N ALA A 42 4.93 17.58 -15.41
CA ALA A 42 5.25 16.67 -14.30
C ALA A 42 6.34 15.67 -14.70
N PRO A 43 7.32 15.42 -13.83
CA PRO A 43 8.27 14.34 -14.08
C PRO A 43 7.56 12.98 -14.00
N ALA A 44 7.98 12.04 -14.85
CA ALA A 44 7.50 10.67 -14.78
C ALA A 44 8.03 10.01 -13.49
N ILE A 45 7.12 9.52 -12.64
CA ILE A 45 7.48 8.79 -11.41
C ILE A 45 7.95 7.37 -11.76
N TRP A 46 7.31 6.75 -12.76
CA TRP A 46 7.62 5.42 -13.26
C TRP A 46 7.73 5.44 -14.78
N GLU A 47 8.79 4.86 -15.32
CA GLU A 47 8.99 4.77 -16.78
C GLU A 47 7.82 4.08 -17.50
N GLY A 48 7.19 3.11 -16.85
CA GLY A 48 6.04 2.36 -17.39
C GLY A 48 4.68 3.04 -17.28
N ALA A 49 4.60 4.25 -16.69
CA ALA A 49 3.37 5.00 -16.48
C ALA A 49 3.45 6.42 -17.09
N PRO A 50 3.34 6.55 -18.43
CA PRO A 50 3.37 7.85 -19.10
C PRO A 50 2.29 8.79 -18.55
N GLY A 51 2.65 10.06 -18.29
CA GLY A 51 1.74 11.03 -17.68
C GLY A 51 1.32 10.67 -16.26
N ASN A 52 2.08 9.80 -15.57
CA ASN A 52 1.78 9.29 -14.23
C ASN A 52 0.42 8.57 -14.13
N LEU A 53 -0.11 8.08 -15.24
CA LEU A 53 -1.35 7.30 -15.31
C LEU A 53 -1.03 5.81 -15.40
N LEU A 54 -1.33 5.08 -14.33
CA LEU A 54 -1.07 3.64 -14.26
C LEU A 54 -2.24 2.81 -14.82
N ILE A 55 -3.46 3.17 -14.44
CA ILE A 55 -4.68 2.45 -14.84
C ILE A 55 -5.79 3.46 -15.12
N GLN A 56 -6.52 3.24 -16.19
CA GLN A 56 -7.79 3.91 -16.49
C GLN A 56 -8.88 2.85 -16.68
N MET A 57 -10.00 3.07 -16.01
CA MET A 57 -11.17 2.19 -16.11
C MET A 57 -12.43 3.01 -16.34
N GLU A 58 -13.30 2.51 -17.22
CA GLU A 58 -14.58 3.13 -17.53
C GLU A 58 -15.71 2.10 -17.36
N HIS A 59 -16.81 2.53 -16.77
CA HIS A 59 -18.00 1.72 -16.59
C HIS A 59 -19.25 2.50 -16.99
N GLY A 60 -20.22 1.82 -17.57
CA GLY A 60 -21.49 2.40 -17.97
C GLY A 60 -21.56 2.67 -19.47
N ASP A 61 -22.52 3.52 -19.85
CA ASP A 61 -22.77 3.93 -21.24
C ASP A 61 -22.52 5.44 -21.37
N ALA A 62 -21.30 5.79 -21.77
CA ALA A 62 -20.86 7.18 -21.89
C ALA A 62 -21.73 7.95 -22.89
N ALA A 63 -22.01 7.38 -24.08
CA ALA A 63 -22.76 8.05 -25.13
C ALA A 63 -24.21 8.34 -24.71
N LYS A 64 -24.85 7.38 -24.02
CA LYS A 64 -26.20 7.59 -23.45
C LYS A 64 -26.18 8.63 -22.34
N THR A 65 -25.17 8.60 -21.49
CA THR A 65 -24.98 9.56 -20.41
C THR A 65 -24.80 10.98 -20.97
N ASP A 66 -23.92 11.16 -21.96
CA ASP A 66 -23.68 12.46 -22.61
C ASP A 66 -24.96 13.03 -23.22
N LYS A 67 -25.77 12.20 -23.87
CA LYS A 67 -27.06 12.63 -24.42
C LYS A 67 -28.02 13.11 -23.34
N ILE A 68 -28.13 12.37 -22.23
CA ILE A 68 -29.00 12.78 -21.11
C ILE A 68 -28.53 14.09 -20.51
N PHE A 69 -27.22 14.27 -20.30
CA PHE A 69 -26.67 15.53 -19.76
C PHE A 69 -26.91 16.72 -20.69
N ALA A 70 -26.88 16.52 -22.01
CA ALA A 70 -27.18 17.57 -23.00
C ALA A 70 -28.66 17.99 -23.03
N GLU A 71 -29.57 17.08 -22.68
CA GLU A 71 -31.02 17.28 -22.74
C GLU A 71 -31.64 17.57 -21.34
N ALA A 72 -30.87 17.46 -20.24
CA ALA A 72 -31.39 17.59 -18.88
C ALA A 72 -31.83 18.99 -18.53
N ASP A 73 -32.97 19.12 -17.80
CA ASP A 73 -33.47 20.41 -17.30
C ASP A 73 -32.55 21.02 -16.24
N HIS A 74 -31.93 20.17 -15.41
CA HIS A 74 -31.01 20.59 -14.35
C HIS A 74 -29.78 19.69 -14.30
N VAL A 75 -28.61 20.30 -14.24
CA VAL A 75 -27.33 19.64 -13.98
C VAL A 75 -26.70 20.24 -12.74
N THR A 76 -26.33 19.38 -11.82
CA THR A 76 -25.57 19.77 -10.62
C THR A 76 -24.25 19.07 -10.64
N GLU A 77 -23.18 19.79 -10.33
CA GLU A 77 -21.84 19.24 -10.24
C GLU A 77 -21.25 19.52 -8.85
N LEU A 78 -20.51 18.55 -8.34
CA LEU A 78 -19.84 18.61 -7.06
C LEU A 78 -18.42 18.06 -7.17
N GLU A 79 -17.46 18.84 -6.70
CA GLU A 79 -16.10 18.40 -6.51
C GLU A 79 -15.89 17.88 -5.09
N LEU A 80 -15.32 16.69 -4.98
CA LEU A 80 -15.08 16.00 -3.72
C LEU A 80 -13.59 15.68 -3.58
N SER A 81 -13.03 16.06 -2.45
CA SER A 81 -11.68 15.64 -2.05
C SER A 81 -11.77 14.69 -0.86
N ASN A 82 -11.24 13.49 -1.02
CA ASN A 82 -11.09 12.51 0.04
C ASN A 82 -9.62 12.44 0.42
N SER A 83 -9.26 13.13 1.50
CA SER A 83 -7.87 13.30 1.90
C SER A 83 -7.16 11.98 2.18
N ARG A 84 -5.87 11.94 1.90
CA ARG A 84 -4.99 10.82 2.24
C ARG A 84 -4.99 10.55 3.74
N LEU A 85 -5.11 9.29 4.13
CA LEU A 85 -5.13 8.85 5.53
C LEU A 85 -4.16 7.69 5.75
N VAL A 86 -3.50 7.70 6.91
CA VAL A 86 -2.76 6.56 7.43
C VAL A 86 -3.66 5.75 8.38
N GLY A 87 -3.61 4.44 8.27
CA GLY A 87 -4.47 3.53 9.07
C GLY A 87 -4.01 3.31 10.51
N ASN A 88 -3.23 4.15 11.08
CA ASN A 88 -2.66 4.24 12.43
C ASN A 88 -3.22 3.26 13.49
N ALA A 89 -2.91 1.97 13.36
CA ALA A 89 -3.28 0.96 14.33
C ALA A 89 -2.59 1.21 15.68
N MET A 90 -3.28 0.93 16.80
CA MET A 90 -2.70 1.11 18.14
C MET A 90 -1.46 0.25 18.37
N GLU A 91 -1.47 -0.97 17.85
CA GLU A 91 -0.32 -1.86 17.83
C GLU A 91 0.54 -1.59 16.59
N PRO A 92 1.82 -1.20 16.71
CA PRO A 92 2.74 -1.16 15.57
C PRO A 92 2.95 -2.54 14.96
N ARG A 93 3.35 -2.58 13.68
CA ARG A 93 3.68 -3.85 13.02
C ARG A 93 4.90 -4.50 13.68
N ALA A 94 4.86 -5.81 13.77
CA ALA A 94 5.95 -6.62 14.26
C ALA A 94 5.93 -7.99 13.59
N SER A 95 7.10 -8.59 13.45
CA SER A 95 7.25 -9.94 12.92
C SER A 95 8.35 -10.71 13.62
N VAL A 96 8.15 -12.02 13.77
CA VAL A 96 9.16 -12.96 14.26
C VAL A 96 9.16 -14.18 13.35
N CYS A 97 10.28 -14.47 12.75
CA CYS A 97 10.46 -15.68 11.96
C CYS A 97 11.46 -16.63 12.59
N ARG A 98 11.13 -17.90 12.64
CA ARG A 98 11.99 -18.96 13.15
C ARG A 98 11.81 -20.25 12.34
N ARG A 99 12.78 -21.17 12.44
CA ARG A 99 12.63 -22.50 11.90
C ARG A 99 11.65 -23.31 12.75
N ASP A 100 10.83 -24.13 12.10
CA ASP A 100 9.99 -25.15 12.76
C ASP A 100 10.92 -26.26 13.25
N PRO A 101 10.88 -26.65 14.55
CA PRO A 101 11.74 -27.71 15.07
C PRO A 101 11.33 -29.12 14.58
N GLU A 102 10.09 -29.30 14.14
CA GLU A 102 9.52 -30.58 13.77
C GLU A 102 9.40 -30.79 12.25
N GLN A 103 9.41 -29.72 11.49
CA GLN A 103 9.21 -29.75 10.04
C GLN A 103 10.25 -28.87 9.32
N ASP A 104 10.62 -29.26 8.11
CA ASP A 104 11.55 -28.48 7.30
C ASP A 104 10.88 -27.25 6.67
N ARG A 105 10.45 -26.32 7.54
CA ARG A 105 9.83 -25.05 7.15
C ARG A 105 10.16 -23.93 8.13
N LEU A 106 9.83 -22.72 7.73
CA LEU A 106 9.84 -21.55 8.60
C LEU A 106 8.45 -21.27 9.17
N ILE A 107 8.40 -20.66 10.35
CA ILE A 107 7.19 -20.14 10.97
C ILE A 107 7.36 -18.63 11.13
N LEU A 108 6.51 -17.85 10.48
CA LEU A 108 6.40 -16.42 10.65
C LEU A 108 5.21 -16.09 11.54
N HIS A 109 5.47 -15.45 12.66
CA HIS A 109 4.45 -14.79 13.47
C HIS A 109 4.40 -13.32 13.04
N ALA A 110 3.28 -12.86 12.54
CA ALA A 110 3.06 -11.47 12.12
C ALA A 110 1.61 -11.06 12.38
N GLY A 111 1.40 -9.80 12.70
CA GLY A 111 0.07 -9.22 12.78
C GLY A 111 -0.43 -8.88 11.38
N HIS A 112 -1.17 -9.76 10.71
CA HIS A 112 -1.56 -9.60 9.31
C HIS A 112 -3.04 -9.91 9.07
N GLN A 113 -3.72 -9.12 8.21
CA GLN A 113 -5.16 -9.29 7.91
C GLN A 113 -5.42 -10.37 6.85
N ALA A 114 -4.44 -10.68 6.01
CA ALA A 114 -4.54 -11.66 4.93
C ALA A 114 -3.37 -12.66 4.97
N PRO A 115 -3.29 -13.54 5.98
CA PRO A 115 -2.13 -14.43 6.17
C PRO A 115 -1.88 -15.38 5.00
N THR A 116 -2.93 -15.83 4.32
CA THR A 116 -2.79 -16.68 3.13
C THR A 116 -2.18 -15.91 1.97
N GLY A 117 -2.63 -14.67 1.73
CA GLY A 117 -2.04 -13.79 0.71
C GLY A 117 -0.58 -13.48 0.99
N LEU A 118 -0.23 -13.18 2.25
CA LEU A 118 1.15 -12.98 2.67
C LEU A 118 2.02 -14.23 2.42
N GLN A 119 1.51 -15.41 2.75
CA GLN A 119 2.22 -16.66 2.48
C GLN A 119 2.47 -16.88 0.98
N GLU A 120 1.47 -16.64 0.16
CA GLU A 120 1.59 -16.79 -1.29
C GLU A 120 2.57 -15.78 -1.87
N SER A 121 2.47 -14.51 -1.50
CA SER A 121 3.39 -13.46 -1.94
C SER A 121 4.83 -13.77 -1.54
N LEU A 122 5.08 -14.07 -0.27
CA LEU A 122 6.43 -14.40 0.21
C LEU A 122 6.98 -15.64 -0.50
N CYS A 123 6.20 -16.72 -0.58
CA CYS A 123 6.70 -17.97 -1.14
C CYS A 123 6.83 -17.90 -2.66
N LYS A 124 5.74 -17.57 -3.37
CA LYS A 124 5.68 -17.71 -4.82
C LYS A 124 6.36 -16.54 -5.53
N ASP A 125 5.99 -15.30 -5.14
CA ASP A 125 6.37 -14.12 -5.90
C ASP A 125 7.77 -13.62 -5.54
N ILE A 126 8.18 -13.79 -4.26
CA ILE A 126 9.43 -13.22 -3.76
C ILE A 126 10.56 -14.26 -3.69
N PHE A 127 10.31 -15.40 -3.03
CA PHE A 127 11.38 -16.39 -2.79
C PHE A 127 11.40 -17.54 -3.81
N GLY A 128 10.37 -17.75 -4.61
CA GLY A 128 10.25 -18.89 -5.51
C GLY A 128 10.13 -20.23 -4.76
N TRP A 129 9.53 -20.22 -3.58
CA TRP A 129 9.36 -21.39 -2.74
C TRP A 129 7.99 -22.01 -2.91
N SER A 130 7.86 -23.29 -2.59
CA SER A 130 6.58 -23.93 -2.32
C SER A 130 5.99 -23.41 -1.00
N THR A 131 4.67 -23.26 -0.93
CA THR A 131 3.97 -22.68 0.24
C THR A 131 4.10 -23.52 1.52
N ASP A 132 4.43 -24.80 1.42
CA ASP A 132 4.73 -25.64 2.58
C ASP A 132 6.02 -25.26 3.33
N LYS A 133 6.91 -24.47 2.68
CA LYS A 133 8.16 -24.00 3.30
C LYS A 133 7.98 -22.84 4.29
N LEU A 134 6.81 -22.22 4.33
CA LEU A 134 6.52 -21.12 5.25
C LEU A 134 5.11 -21.28 5.84
N ARG A 135 5.00 -21.28 7.15
CA ARG A 135 3.75 -21.17 7.88
C ARG A 135 3.60 -19.79 8.48
N ILE A 136 2.44 -19.16 8.27
CA ILE A 136 2.13 -17.87 8.89
C ILE A 136 1.18 -18.09 10.04
N LEU A 137 1.49 -17.52 11.19
CA LEU A 137 0.67 -17.54 12.39
C LEU A 137 0.30 -16.12 12.78
N VAL A 138 -1.00 -15.86 12.83
CA VAL A 138 -1.57 -14.60 13.28
C VAL A 138 -2.31 -14.84 14.58
N GLY A 139 -1.98 -14.08 15.62
CA GLY A 139 -2.68 -14.09 16.89
C GLY A 139 -3.74 -12.98 16.95
N HIS A 140 -3.90 -12.40 18.14
CA HIS A 140 -4.73 -11.21 18.32
C HIS A 140 -4.07 -10.01 17.63
N LEU A 141 -4.89 -9.19 16.99
CA LEU A 141 -4.45 -8.07 16.18
C LEU A 141 -4.92 -6.75 16.79
N GLY A 142 -4.00 -5.87 17.16
CA GLY A 142 -4.26 -4.57 17.77
C GLY A 142 -4.63 -3.46 16.77
N GLY A 143 -5.45 -3.81 15.76
CA GLY A 143 -5.91 -2.97 14.67
C GLY A 143 -5.30 -3.39 13.33
N GLY A 144 -6.10 -3.29 12.27
CA GLY A 144 -5.69 -3.66 10.90
C GLY A 144 -5.91 -2.53 9.92
N PHE A 145 -7.15 -2.07 9.76
CA PHE A 145 -7.59 -0.92 8.94
C PHE A 145 -7.13 -0.96 7.48
N GLY A 146 -6.84 -2.15 6.95
CA GLY A 146 -6.30 -2.35 5.60
C GLY A 146 -4.77 -2.28 5.51
N ILE A 147 -4.10 -1.52 6.36
CA ILE A 147 -2.63 -1.36 6.31
C ILE A 147 -1.86 -2.65 6.60
N ARG A 148 -2.50 -3.65 7.21
CA ARG A 148 -1.90 -4.97 7.48
C ARG A 148 -2.34 -6.05 6.50
N ALA A 149 -2.81 -5.66 5.32
CA ALA A 149 -3.14 -6.61 4.25
C ALA A 149 -2.03 -6.73 3.20
N GLU A 150 -1.08 -5.80 3.21
CA GLU A 150 0.03 -5.73 2.25
C GLU A 150 1.28 -6.47 2.74
N THR A 151 2.09 -6.93 1.80
CA THR A 151 3.40 -7.53 2.10
C THR A 151 4.45 -6.43 2.22
N TYR A 152 5.05 -6.29 3.39
CA TYR A 152 6.04 -5.25 3.65
C TYR A 152 7.48 -5.74 3.56
N PRO A 153 8.44 -4.86 3.22
CA PRO A 153 9.86 -5.21 3.15
C PRO A 153 10.41 -5.81 4.44
N GLU A 154 9.90 -5.38 5.60
CA GLU A 154 10.36 -5.85 6.91
C GLU A 154 10.00 -7.32 7.14
N GLU A 155 8.86 -7.78 6.64
CA GLU A 155 8.45 -9.19 6.71
C GLU A 155 9.34 -10.04 5.78
N ILE A 156 9.63 -9.52 4.59
CA ILE A 156 10.53 -10.18 3.62
C ILE A 156 11.92 -10.36 4.23
N VAL A 157 12.49 -9.29 4.79
CA VAL A 157 13.82 -9.31 5.42
C VAL A 157 13.84 -10.23 6.62
N THR A 158 12.80 -10.21 7.47
CA THR A 158 12.69 -11.08 8.64
C THR A 158 12.72 -12.57 8.25
N VAL A 159 11.95 -12.95 7.22
CA VAL A 159 11.91 -14.33 6.73
C VAL A 159 13.23 -14.72 6.06
N TYR A 160 13.78 -13.84 5.20
CA TYR A 160 15.04 -14.08 4.53
C TYR A 160 16.20 -14.26 5.52
N ALA A 161 16.30 -13.36 6.51
CA ALA A 161 17.35 -13.42 7.51
C ALA A 161 17.25 -14.68 8.39
N ALA A 162 16.04 -15.05 8.82
CA ALA A 162 15.82 -16.28 9.59
C ALA A 162 16.20 -17.55 8.78
N HIS A 163 15.90 -17.55 7.48
CA HIS A 163 16.31 -18.63 6.58
C HIS A 163 17.83 -18.74 6.45
N LYS A 164 18.49 -17.62 6.20
CA LYS A 164 19.94 -17.58 5.97
C LYS A 164 20.76 -17.86 7.23
N GLN A 165 20.33 -17.31 8.37
CA GLN A 165 21.09 -17.45 9.63
C GLN A 165 20.73 -18.74 10.38
N SER A 166 19.66 -19.44 10.00
CA SER A 166 19.10 -20.57 10.77
C SER A 166 18.85 -20.23 12.25
N ARG A 167 18.55 -18.97 12.55
CA ARG A 167 18.24 -18.42 13.88
C ARG A 167 16.92 -17.68 13.86
N PRO A 168 16.21 -17.59 14.98
CA PRO A 168 15.06 -16.70 15.09
C PRO A 168 15.45 -15.25 14.81
N VAL A 169 14.66 -14.57 13.99
CA VAL A 169 14.83 -13.14 13.69
C VAL A 169 13.53 -12.42 14.03
N LYS A 170 13.66 -11.26 14.68
CA LYS A 170 12.55 -10.42 15.10
C LYS A 170 12.74 -9.01 14.59
N TRP A 171 11.65 -8.43 14.10
CA TRP A 171 11.53 -7.02 13.80
C TRP A 171 10.34 -6.42 14.53
N ASN A 172 10.49 -5.22 15.06
CA ASN A 172 9.41 -4.41 15.63
C ASN A 172 9.48 -3.01 15.04
N GLY A 173 8.40 -2.55 14.46
CA GLY A 173 8.24 -1.15 14.05
C GLY A 173 8.00 -0.23 15.24
N ASP A 174 8.47 0.98 15.14
CA ASP A 174 8.07 2.08 16.02
C ASP A 174 6.92 2.90 15.39
N ARG A 175 6.36 3.83 16.16
CA ARG A 175 5.24 4.66 15.70
C ARG A 175 5.60 5.54 14.49
N THR A 176 6.80 6.06 14.44
CA THR A 176 7.28 6.90 13.33
C THR A 176 7.39 6.07 12.05
N GLN A 177 7.96 4.86 12.15
CA GLN A 177 8.04 3.93 11.03
C GLN A 177 6.65 3.53 10.49
N GLU A 178 5.65 3.39 11.36
CA GLU A 178 4.27 3.11 10.93
C GLU A 178 3.70 4.25 10.07
N PHE A 179 3.95 5.51 10.42
CA PHE A 179 3.47 6.65 9.64
C PHE A 179 4.14 6.77 8.27
N TYR A 180 5.42 6.44 8.15
CA TYR A 180 6.17 6.57 6.90
C TYR A 180 6.20 5.30 6.06
N GLY A 181 6.15 4.15 6.70
CA GLY A 181 6.40 2.86 6.05
C GLY A 181 5.14 2.08 5.68
N THR A 182 3.95 2.47 6.14
CA THR A 182 2.72 1.78 5.79
C THR A 182 2.04 2.39 4.57
N VAL A 183 1.26 1.57 3.86
CA VAL A 183 0.38 2.07 2.80
C VAL A 183 -0.65 3.03 3.38
N HIS A 184 -0.95 4.08 2.64
CA HIS A 184 -2.01 5.02 2.97
C HIS A 184 -3.27 4.69 2.19
N GLY A 185 -4.39 5.15 2.68
CA GLY A 185 -5.68 5.01 1.99
C GLY A 185 -6.25 6.34 1.55
N ARG A 186 -7.32 6.30 0.79
CA ARG A 186 -8.03 7.46 0.21
C ARG A 186 -7.17 8.16 -0.83
N ASP A 187 -6.94 9.46 -0.66
CA ASP A 187 -6.24 10.32 -1.62
C ASP A 187 -6.92 10.31 -2.99
N GLN A 188 -8.15 10.79 -3.01
CA GLN A 188 -9.00 10.79 -4.18
C GLN A 188 -9.59 12.17 -4.44
N LEU A 189 -9.61 12.54 -5.71
CA LEU A 189 -10.33 13.70 -6.21
C LEU A 189 -11.43 13.20 -7.14
N SER A 190 -12.67 13.56 -6.83
CA SER A 190 -13.82 13.14 -7.61
C SER A 190 -14.63 14.33 -8.06
N THR A 191 -15.03 14.33 -9.32
CA THR A 191 -16.07 15.22 -9.85
C THR A 191 -17.30 14.38 -10.08
N ALA A 192 -18.39 14.70 -9.40
CA ALA A 192 -19.67 14.04 -9.54
C ALA A 192 -20.69 15.00 -10.16
N SER A 193 -21.26 14.60 -11.29
CA SER A 193 -22.30 15.40 -11.98
C SER A 193 -23.59 14.60 -12.02
N LEU A 194 -24.71 15.26 -11.71
CA LEU A 194 -26.04 14.68 -11.67
C LEU A 194 -26.96 15.42 -12.65
N ALA A 195 -27.59 14.69 -13.54
CA ALA A 195 -28.60 15.20 -14.47
C ALA A 195 -30.01 14.85 -13.95
N CYS A 196 -30.88 15.82 -13.88
CA CYS A 196 -32.26 15.68 -13.41
C CYS A 196 -33.27 16.32 -14.36
N SER A 197 -34.49 15.76 -14.42
CA SER A 197 -35.64 16.37 -15.06
C SER A 197 -36.20 17.52 -14.20
N LYS A 198 -37.13 18.27 -14.77
CA LYS A 198 -37.76 19.44 -14.14
C LYS A 198 -38.48 19.14 -12.81
N ASP A 199 -38.98 17.94 -12.64
CA ASP A 199 -39.64 17.45 -11.43
C ASP A 199 -38.70 16.79 -10.44
N GLY A 200 -37.39 16.89 -10.68
CA GLY A 200 -36.34 16.41 -9.78
C GLY A 200 -36.01 14.92 -9.87
N LYS A 201 -36.49 14.23 -10.91
CA LYS A 201 -36.15 12.85 -11.16
C LYS A 201 -34.72 12.76 -11.66
N ILE A 202 -33.89 11.91 -11.02
CA ILE A 202 -32.51 11.61 -11.46
C ILE A 202 -32.54 10.81 -12.76
N GLU A 203 -31.86 11.27 -13.79
CA GLU A 203 -31.80 10.67 -15.12
C GLU A 203 -30.43 10.09 -15.47
N ALA A 204 -29.37 10.76 -15.03
CA ALA A 204 -28.00 10.24 -15.18
C ALA A 204 -27.08 10.71 -14.04
N LEU A 205 -26.05 9.92 -13.80
CA LEU A 205 -24.94 10.21 -12.92
C LEU A 205 -23.64 9.99 -13.67
N ARG A 206 -22.73 10.95 -13.59
CA ARG A 206 -21.34 10.83 -14.07
C ARG A 206 -20.41 11.08 -12.89
N ILE A 207 -19.45 10.17 -12.69
CA ILE A 207 -18.40 10.34 -11.69
C ILE A 207 -17.06 10.11 -12.37
N VAL A 208 -16.15 11.05 -12.20
CA VAL A 208 -14.75 10.92 -12.59
C VAL A 208 -13.92 10.97 -11.31
N THR A 209 -13.24 9.88 -10.98
CA THR A 209 -12.39 9.78 -9.80
C THR A 209 -10.94 9.59 -10.23
N ARG A 210 -10.05 10.40 -9.65
CA ARG A 210 -8.61 10.28 -9.75
C ARG A 210 -8.09 9.85 -8.39
N SER A 211 -7.21 8.86 -8.36
CA SER A 211 -6.71 8.28 -7.12
C SER A 211 -5.20 8.09 -7.21
N ASN A 212 -4.52 8.29 -6.09
CA ASN A 212 -3.11 7.97 -5.94
C ASN A 212 -2.92 6.52 -5.50
#